data_91cac8e41bfa8f33080ae30ffb413951
#
_entry.id   91cac8e41bfa8f33080ae30ffb413951
#
_cell.length_a   1.000
_cell.length_b   1.000
_cell.length_c   1.000
_cell.angle_alpha   90.00
_cell.angle_beta   90.00
_cell.angle_gamma   90.00
#
_symmetry.space_group_name_H-M   'P 1'
#
loop_
_entity.id
_entity.type
_entity.pdbx_description
1 polymer ?
#
loop_
_entity_poly.entity_id
_entity_poly.type
_entity_poly.pdbx_seq_one_letter_code
_entity_poly.pdbx_strand_id
1 'polypeptide(L)'
;MSEKNPVVVEVDGPVTTVIIDRAEKRNAANNAVAEGLYDAFKAFETDDQSKVAVLWGKGGHFCAGADLAAVAGGERATRYARLQDGSDEGPMGPSRLRLSKPVIAAVAGYAVAGGIELALWC
;
A
#
# COMPACT_ATOMS: atom_id res chain seq x y z
N MET A 1 14.79 11.92 -15.23
CA MET A 1 14.76 10.45 -15.07
C MET A 1 13.46 10.09 -14.36
N SER A 2 12.68 9.27 -14.98
CA SER A 2 11.42 8.85 -14.35
C SER A 2 11.73 7.88 -13.22
N GLU A 3 11.13 8.11 -12.08
CA GLU A 3 11.21 7.17 -10.98
C GLU A 3 10.34 5.96 -11.27
N LYS A 4 10.80 4.82 -10.86
CA LYS A 4 10.04 3.60 -10.92
C LYS A 4 8.79 3.72 -10.01
N ASN A 5 7.64 3.31 -10.53
CA ASN A 5 6.44 3.27 -9.72
C ASN A 5 6.63 2.22 -8.61
N PRO A 6 6.55 2.61 -7.33
CA PRO A 6 6.79 1.67 -6.24
C PRO A 6 5.63 0.72 -5.96
N VAL A 7 4.50 0.89 -6.64
CA VAL A 7 3.36 -0.02 -6.52
C VAL A 7 3.01 -0.55 -7.91
N VAL A 8 3.01 -1.86 -8.04
CA VAL A 8 2.73 -2.57 -9.28
C VAL A 8 1.48 -3.41 -9.09
N VAL A 9 0.60 -3.43 -10.07
CA VAL A 9 -0.61 -4.25 -10.03
C VAL A 9 -0.55 -5.29 -11.14
N GLU A 10 -0.75 -6.54 -10.77
CA GLU A 10 -0.85 -7.66 -11.71
C GLU A 10 -2.22 -8.30 -11.57
N VAL A 11 -2.86 -8.58 -12.69
CA VAL A 11 -4.18 -9.21 -12.73
C VAL A 11 -4.06 -10.57 -13.43
N ASP A 12 -4.53 -11.60 -12.74
CA ASP A 12 -4.59 -12.96 -13.29
C ASP A 12 -5.99 -13.51 -13.01
N GLY A 13 -6.85 -13.43 -14.01
CA GLY A 13 -8.25 -13.84 -13.87
C GLY A 13 -8.94 -13.06 -12.74
N PRO A 14 -9.54 -13.77 -11.76
CA PRO A 14 -10.23 -13.09 -10.67
C PRO A 14 -9.31 -12.55 -9.57
N VAL A 15 -7.99 -12.75 -9.69
CA VAL A 15 -7.01 -12.37 -8.66
C VAL A 15 -6.26 -11.12 -9.08
N THR A 16 -6.29 -10.11 -8.24
CA THR A 16 -5.47 -8.90 -8.37
C THR A 16 -4.37 -8.94 -7.33
N THR A 17 -3.11 -8.90 -7.76
CA THR A 17 -1.97 -8.80 -6.86
C THR A 17 -1.44 -7.38 -6.86
N VAL A 18 -1.45 -6.76 -5.69
CA VAL A 18 -0.89 -5.43 -5.47
C VAL A 18 0.47 -5.61 -4.83
N ILE A 19 1.50 -5.09 -5.49
CA ILE A 19 2.89 -5.36 -5.14
C ILE A 19 3.56 -4.07 -4.70
N ILE A 20 4.15 -4.08 -3.50
CA ILE A 20 5.06 -3.01 -3.09
C ILE A 20 6.44 -3.36 -3.64
N ASP A 21 6.94 -2.56 -4.55
CA ASP A 21 8.21 -2.79 -5.25
C ASP A 21 9.21 -1.70 -4.91
N ARG A 22 9.68 -1.70 -3.67
CA ARG A 22 10.63 -0.75 -3.13
C ARG A 22 11.60 -1.47 -2.18
N ALA A 23 12.16 -2.56 -2.68
CA ALA A 23 12.98 -3.49 -1.89
C ALA A 23 14.20 -2.82 -1.26
N GLU A 24 14.79 -1.82 -1.92
CA GLU A 24 15.95 -1.08 -1.41
C GLU A 24 15.65 -0.33 -0.10
N LYS A 25 14.39 -0.10 0.20
CA LYS A 25 13.92 0.50 1.47
C LYS A 25 13.10 -0.50 2.29
N ARG A 26 13.24 -1.79 2.01
CA ARG A 26 12.47 -2.87 2.64
C ARG A 26 10.96 -2.61 2.56
N ASN A 27 10.56 -2.03 1.43
CA ASN A 27 9.16 -1.67 1.14
C ASN A 27 8.55 -0.68 2.12
N ALA A 28 9.37 0.16 2.74
CA ALA A 28 8.88 1.27 3.56
C ALA A 28 8.05 2.23 2.71
N ALA A 29 6.98 2.76 3.30
CA ALA A 29 6.02 3.59 2.58
C ALA A 29 6.35 5.08 2.70
N ASN A 30 6.66 5.68 1.56
CA ASN A 30 6.61 7.12 1.37
C ASN A 30 5.23 7.49 0.78
N ASN A 31 5.03 8.76 0.40
CA ASN A 31 3.76 9.18 -0.19
C ASN A 31 3.43 8.41 -1.47
N ALA A 32 4.43 8.17 -2.32
CA ALA A 32 4.20 7.45 -3.57
C ALA A 32 3.68 6.02 -3.33
N VAL A 33 4.23 5.32 -2.33
CA VAL A 33 3.74 3.99 -1.95
C VAL A 33 2.31 4.09 -1.40
N ALA A 34 2.08 4.98 -0.46
CA ALA A 34 0.76 5.11 0.17
C ALA A 34 -0.31 5.46 -0.85
N GLU A 35 -0.05 6.42 -1.71
CA GLU A 35 -0.99 6.83 -2.75
C GLU A 35 -1.20 5.74 -3.80
N GLY A 36 -0.11 5.06 -4.18
CA GLY A 36 -0.19 3.95 -5.12
C GLY A 36 -1.02 2.79 -4.59
N LEU A 37 -0.85 2.44 -3.33
CA LEU A 37 -1.67 1.41 -2.69
C LEU A 37 -3.14 1.81 -2.62
N TYR A 38 -3.41 3.05 -2.22
CA TYR A 38 -4.77 3.56 -2.16
C TYR A 38 -5.45 3.46 -3.53
N ASP A 39 -4.79 3.96 -4.58
CA ASP A 39 -5.34 3.94 -5.92
C ASP A 39 -5.57 2.51 -6.42
N ALA A 40 -4.63 1.60 -6.15
CA ALA A 40 -4.72 0.20 -6.57
C ALA A 40 -5.94 -0.48 -5.94
N PHE A 41 -6.17 -0.27 -4.64
CA PHE A 41 -7.30 -0.91 -3.97
C PHE A 41 -8.64 -0.26 -4.30
N LYS A 42 -8.65 1.03 -4.58
CA LYS A 42 -9.87 1.69 -5.10
C LYS A 42 -10.25 1.10 -6.46
N ALA A 43 -9.29 0.91 -7.35
CA ALA A 43 -9.53 0.30 -8.65
C ALA A 43 -9.98 -1.15 -8.51
N PHE A 44 -9.36 -1.91 -7.60
CA PHE A 44 -9.76 -3.29 -7.32
C PHE A 44 -11.23 -3.38 -6.87
N GLU A 45 -11.64 -2.48 -5.99
CA GLU A 45 -13.02 -2.50 -5.46
C GLU A 45 -14.06 -2.33 -6.56
N THR A 46 -13.77 -1.55 -7.58
CA THR A 46 -14.71 -1.26 -8.67
C THR A 46 -14.56 -2.18 -9.88
N ASP A 47 -13.59 -3.08 -9.88
CA ASP A 47 -13.36 -4.01 -10.98
C ASP A 47 -14.19 -5.28 -10.79
N ASP A 48 -15.27 -5.39 -11.55
CA ASP A 48 -16.19 -6.52 -11.46
C ASP A 48 -15.56 -7.88 -11.80
N GLN A 49 -14.45 -7.87 -12.52
CA GLN A 49 -13.75 -9.11 -12.90
C GLN A 49 -12.85 -9.60 -11.77
N SER A 50 -12.47 -8.74 -10.86
CA SER A 50 -11.58 -9.08 -9.76
C SER A 50 -12.40 -9.48 -8.54
N LYS A 51 -12.09 -10.63 -7.94
CA LYS A 51 -12.84 -11.18 -6.81
C LYS A 51 -12.05 -11.18 -5.51
N VAL A 52 -10.73 -11.19 -5.60
CA VAL A 52 -9.85 -11.23 -4.44
C VAL A 52 -8.56 -10.49 -4.77
N ALA A 53 -7.99 -9.81 -3.80
CA ALA A 53 -6.68 -9.19 -3.94
C ALA A 53 -5.67 -9.84 -3.01
N VAL A 54 -4.41 -9.81 -3.43
CA VAL A 54 -3.27 -10.18 -2.60
C VAL A 54 -2.36 -8.97 -2.50
N LEU A 55 -1.97 -8.62 -1.29
CA LEU A 55 -0.97 -7.59 -1.05
C LEU A 55 0.36 -8.26 -0.72
N TRP A 56 1.38 -7.98 -1.51
CA TRP A 56 2.69 -8.63 -1.41
C TRP A 56 3.81 -7.60 -1.51
N GLY A 57 4.87 -7.82 -0.75
CA GLY A 57 6.11 -7.03 -0.83
C GLY A 57 7.17 -7.79 -1.60
N LYS A 58 7.67 -7.21 -2.68
CA LYS A 58 8.72 -7.80 -3.51
C LYS A 58 10.07 -7.67 -2.81
N GLY A 59 10.92 -8.68 -2.93
CA GLY A 59 12.30 -8.62 -2.45
C GLY A 59 12.53 -9.11 -1.03
N GLY A 60 11.60 -9.87 -0.46
CA GLY A 60 11.81 -10.60 0.79
C GLY A 60 11.23 -9.96 2.04
N HIS A 61 10.69 -8.74 1.97
CA HIS A 61 10.04 -8.08 3.11
C HIS A 61 8.68 -7.53 2.69
N PHE A 62 7.69 -7.71 3.54
CA PHE A 62 6.35 -7.20 3.27
C PHE A 62 6.33 -5.67 3.29
N CYS A 63 6.62 -5.07 4.43
CA CYS A 63 6.67 -3.61 4.57
C CYS A 63 7.31 -3.23 5.91
N ALA A 64 8.29 -2.36 5.86
CA ALA A 64 8.99 -1.89 7.06
C ALA A 64 8.31 -0.69 7.75
N GLY A 65 7.12 -0.29 7.27
CA GLY A 65 6.38 0.82 7.85
C GLY A 65 6.61 2.13 7.10
N ALA A 66 6.40 3.26 7.77
CA ALA A 66 6.60 4.56 7.14
C ALA A 66 8.08 4.80 6.85
N ASP A 67 8.37 5.41 5.70
CA ASP A 67 9.75 5.80 5.35
C ASP A 67 10.19 6.94 6.27
N LEU A 68 11.16 6.65 7.13
CA LEU A 68 11.62 7.62 8.13
C LEU A 68 12.30 8.84 7.47
N ALA A 69 12.98 8.67 6.35
CA ALA A 69 13.57 9.78 5.62
C ALA A 69 12.48 10.70 5.07
N ALA A 70 11.39 10.15 4.56
CA ALA A 70 10.26 10.92 4.08
C ALA A 70 9.57 11.66 5.23
N VAL A 71 9.42 11.03 6.39
CA VAL A 71 8.87 11.66 7.60
C VAL A 71 9.74 12.84 8.02
N ALA A 72 11.05 12.65 8.09
CA ALA A 72 12.00 13.70 8.48
C ALA A 72 11.99 14.87 7.49
N GLY A 73 11.75 14.60 6.21
CA GLY A 73 11.65 15.62 5.16
C GLY A 73 10.31 16.36 5.11
N GLY A 74 9.37 16.07 6.00
CA GLY A 74 8.08 16.74 6.05
C GLY A 74 7.04 16.20 5.06
N GLU A 75 7.38 15.22 4.26
CA GLU A 75 6.47 14.63 3.26
C GLU A 75 5.19 14.08 3.91
N ARG A 76 5.34 13.38 5.02
CA ARG A 76 4.23 12.78 5.74
C ARG A 76 3.30 13.85 6.33
N ALA A 77 3.86 14.92 6.89
CA ALA A 77 3.07 16.01 7.44
C ALA A 77 2.23 16.70 6.36
N THR A 78 2.82 16.93 5.19
CA THR A 78 2.11 17.51 4.04
C THR A 78 0.95 16.61 3.61
N ARG A 79 1.18 15.30 3.55
CA ARG A 79 0.14 14.34 3.19
C ARG A 79 -0.98 14.32 4.24
N TYR A 80 -0.62 14.33 5.53
CA TYR A 80 -1.61 14.33 6.60
C TYR A 80 -2.51 15.57 6.57
N ALA A 81 -1.96 16.71 6.19
CA ALA A 81 -2.76 17.92 6.03
C ALA A 81 -3.86 17.75 4.96
N ARG A 82 -3.59 16.94 3.91
CA ARG A 82 -4.60 16.61 2.88
C ARG A 82 -5.61 15.58 3.33
N LEU A 83 -5.28 14.74 4.31
CA LEU A 83 -6.12 13.62 4.73
C LEU A 83 -7.17 13.98 5.77
N GLN A 84 -7.50 15.27 5.90
CA GLN A 84 -8.44 15.72 6.91
C GLN A 84 -9.88 15.35 6.56
N ASP A 85 -10.69 15.23 7.59
CA ASP A 85 -12.15 15.31 7.54
C ASP A 85 -12.85 14.27 6.64
N GLY A 86 -12.80 13.03 7.06
CA GLY A 86 -13.62 11.99 6.43
C GLY A 86 -13.06 11.39 5.16
N SER A 87 -11.79 11.69 4.86
CA SER A 87 -11.10 10.99 3.78
C SER A 87 -11.05 9.49 4.06
N ASP A 88 -11.30 8.67 3.06
CA ASP A 88 -11.12 7.23 3.14
C ASP A 88 -9.67 6.80 2.90
N GLU A 89 -8.78 7.73 2.57
CA GLU A 89 -7.35 7.51 2.46
C GLU A 89 -6.71 7.56 3.84
N GLY A 90 -5.95 6.54 4.19
CA GLY A 90 -5.27 6.44 5.49
C GLY A 90 -3.80 6.79 5.44
N PRO A 91 -3.11 6.78 6.60
CA PRO A 91 -1.68 7.07 6.68
C PRO A 91 -0.81 6.16 5.81
N MET A 92 -1.16 4.89 5.68
CA MET A 92 -0.45 3.94 4.85
C MET A 92 -1.12 3.75 3.47
N GLY A 93 -2.06 4.61 3.13
CA GLY A 93 -2.80 4.57 1.89
C GLY A 93 -4.19 3.97 2.07
N PRO A 94 -4.35 2.64 1.92
CA PRO A 94 -5.67 2.02 1.97
C PRO A 94 -6.20 1.75 3.37
N SER A 95 -5.45 2.08 4.41
CA SER A 95 -5.72 1.59 5.78
C SER A 95 -7.06 2.04 6.37
N ARG A 96 -7.75 2.98 5.74
CA ARG A 96 -9.11 3.38 6.14
C ARG A 96 -10.19 2.89 5.19
N LEU A 97 -9.80 2.23 4.09
CA LEU A 97 -10.78 1.71 3.14
C LEU A 97 -11.56 0.54 3.75
N ARG A 98 -12.83 0.49 3.41
CA ARG A 98 -13.69 -0.66 3.74
C ARG A 98 -14.10 -1.29 2.43
N LEU A 99 -13.40 -2.35 2.05
CA LEU A 99 -13.65 -3.03 0.79
C LEU A 99 -14.71 -4.11 0.96
N SER A 100 -15.46 -4.36 -0.10
CA SER A 100 -16.48 -5.39 -0.13
C SER A 100 -15.93 -6.77 -0.52
N LYS A 101 -14.65 -6.84 -0.92
CA LYS A 101 -14.00 -8.05 -1.38
C LYS A 101 -12.80 -8.39 -0.51
N PRO A 102 -12.43 -9.66 -0.38
CA PRO A 102 -11.32 -10.04 0.48
C PRO A 102 -9.96 -9.59 -0.06
N VAL A 103 -9.08 -9.24 0.85
CA VAL A 103 -7.68 -8.94 0.58
C VAL A 103 -6.83 -9.82 1.49
N ILE A 104 -5.87 -10.52 0.90
CA ILE A 104 -4.98 -11.43 1.62
C ILE A 104 -3.59 -10.80 1.68
N ALA A 105 -3.03 -10.71 2.88
CA ALA A 105 -1.65 -10.29 3.05
C ALA A 105 -0.71 -11.49 2.86
N ALA A 106 0.17 -11.40 1.87
CA ALA A 106 1.23 -12.39 1.66
C ALA A 106 2.49 -11.88 2.36
N VAL A 107 2.63 -12.23 3.63
CA VAL A 107 3.67 -11.65 4.50
C VAL A 107 4.91 -12.52 4.51
N ALA A 108 6.05 -11.90 4.19
CA ALA A 108 7.37 -12.50 4.37
C ALA A 108 8.29 -11.43 4.96
N GLY A 109 9.28 -11.82 5.74
CA GLY A 109 10.26 -10.90 6.31
C GLY A 109 9.60 -9.83 7.19
N TYR A 110 10.07 -8.60 7.08
CA TYR A 110 9.58 -7.51 7.93
C TYR A 110 8.13 -7.12 7.60
N ALA A 111 7.31 -7.08 8.63
CA ALA A 111 5.99 -6.48 8.62
C ALA A 111 5.87 -5.75 9.96
N VAL A 112 6.38 -4.53 10.03
CA VAL A 112 6.54 -3.80 11.29
C VAL A 112 5.95 -2.40 11.20
N ALA A 113 5.59 -1.82 12.33
CA ALA A 113 4.97 -0.49 12.43
C ALA A 113 3.77 -0.39 11.46
N GLY A 114 3.76 0.56 10.53
CA GLY A 114 2.71 0.66 9.51
C GLY A 114 2.57 -0.57 8.63
N GLY A 115 3.63 -1.39 8.51
CA GLY A 115 3.57 -2.66 7.80
C GLY A 115 2.68 -3.68 8.50
N ILE A 116 2.70 -3.72 9.85
CA ILE A 116 1.74 -4.54 10.60
C ILE A 116 0.32 -4.03 10.38
N GLU A 117 0.14 -2.72 10.37
CA GLU A 117 -1.18 -2.12 10.16
C GLU A 117 -1.76 -2.52 8.80
N LEU A 118 -0.94 -2.50 7.74
CA LEU A 118 -1.36 -2.98 6.42
C LEU A 118 -1.72 -4.46 6.43
N ALA A 119 -0.90 -5.29 7.08
CA ALA A 119 -1.17 -6.73 7.16
C ALA A 119 -2.50 -7.02 7.88
N LEU A 120 -2.76 -6.30 8.97
CA LEU A 120 -4.00 -6.48 9.74
C LEU A 120 -5.22 -5.87 9.05
N TRP A 121 -5.01 -4.88 8.20
CA TRP A 121 -6.07 -4.30 7.39
C TRP A 121 -6.60 -5.30 6.35
N CYS A 122 -5.74 -6.17 5.85
CA CYS A 122 -6.11 -7.22 4.90
C CYS A 122 -7.09 -8.24 5.49
#